data_460c072e7d0a710ee7335f38bd9d4de0
#
_entry.id   460c072e7d0a710ee7335f38bd9d4de0
#
_cell.length_a   1.000
_cell.length_b   1.000
_cell.length_c   1.000
_cell.angle_alpha   90.00
_cell.angle_beta   90.00
_cell.angle_gamma   90.00
#
_symmetry.space_group_name_H-M   'P 1'
#
loop_
_entity.id
_entity.type
_entity.pdbx_description
1 polymer ?
#
loop_
_entity_poly.entity_id
_entity_poly.type
_entity_poly.pdbx_seq_one_letter_code
_entity_poly.pdbx_strand_id
1 'polypeptide(L)'
;MLRRTILVVTVVVGLMAAAVGTALATGSSGVTAETARGPLVDRPLDVNWHFASGSKVKLQSQGPMEQAVQRIVATPGATFGWHSHPGPTIVTVLSGTLSFYHAEDCTHRINYTAGQSFSNLPDEIHLARNEGTVDLVVYATYFVPVGTGPLRIDQPSPGADCPQ
;
A
#
# COMPACT_ATOMS: atom_id res chain seq x y z
N MET A 1 72.41 35.36 6.15
CA MET A 1 71.80 34.33 5.29
C MET A 1 70.66 33.70 6.04
N LEU A 2 69.42 34.10 5.74
CA LEU A 2 68.22 33.66 6.45
C LEU A 2 67.52 32.56 5.60
N ARG A 3 67.59 31.31 6.07
CA ARG A 3 66.91 30.19 5.42
C ARG A 3 65.41 30.22 5.78
N ARG A 4 64.56 30.53 4.78
CA ARG A 4 63.12 30.42 4.90
C ARG A 4 62.68 28.96 4.70
N THR A 5 62.18 28.33 5.76
CA THR A 5 61.54 27.01 5.72
C THR A 5 60.12 27.18 5.28
N ILE A 6 59.75 26.64 4.10
CA ILE A 6 58.39 26.63 3.57
C ILE A 6 57.70 25.38 4.15
N LEU A 7 56.67 25.59 4.97
CA LEU A 7 55.82 24.52 5.52
C LEU A 7 54.73 24.26 4.46
N VAL A 8 54.78 23.07 3.82
CA VAL A 8 53.72 22.62 2.91
C VAL A 8 52.68 21.89 3.78
N VAL A 9 51.51 22.51 3.94
CA VAL A 9 50.32 21.89 4.58
C VAL A 9 49.55 21.17 3.50
N THR A 10 49.60 19.84 3.49
CA THR A 10 48.79 18.98 2.62
C THR A 10 47.41 18.79 3.26
N VAL A 11 46.41 19.49 2.70
CA VAL A 11 45.00 19.27 3.11
C VAL A 11 44.49 18.01 2.37
N VAL A 12 44.29 16.92 3.09
CA VAL A 12 43.63 15.73 2.57
C VAL A 12 42.11 15.94 2.71
N VAL A 13 41.45 16.31 1.61
CA VAL A 13 39.98 16.34 1.55
C VAL A 13 39.50 14.91 1.35
N GLY A 14 39.06 14.29 2.44
CA GLY A 14 38.38 13.00 2.39
C GLY A 14 36.99 13.14 1.76
N LEU A 15 36.84 12.65 0.52
CA LEU A 15 35.53 12.51 -0.13
C LEU A 15 34.77 11.37 0.59
N MET A 16 33.84 11.70 1.48
CA MET A 16 32.84 10.72 1.95
C MET A 16 31.83 10.51 0.83
N ALA A 17 31.97 9.41 0.10
CA ALA A 17 30.92 8.93 -0.81
C ALA A 17 29.78 8.40 0.04
N ALA A 18 28.71 9.18 0.19
CA ALA A 18 27.44 8.69 0.70
C ALA A 18 26.89 7.70 -0.33
N ALA A 19 26.89 6.42 -0.02
CA ALA A 19 26.20 5.42 -0.80
C ALA A 19 24.67 5.70 -0.67
N VAL A 20 24.08 6.35 -1.65
CA VAL A 20 22.63 6.46 -1.78
C VAL A 20 22.15 5.08 -2.25
N GLY A 21 21.77 4.24 -1.30
CA GLY A 21 21.09 2.99 -1.60
C GLY A 21 19.73 3.33 -2.23
N THR A 22 19.53 2.99 -3.50
CA THR A 22 18.22 3.05 -4.12
C THR A 22 17.36 1.93 -3.54
N ALA A 23 16.37 2.28 -2.71
CA ALA A 23 15.35 1.32 -2.29
C ALA A 23 14.55 0.88 -3.53
N LEU A 24 14.52 -0.43 -3.80
CA LEU A 24 13.75 -1.01 -4.89
C LEU A 24 12.30 -1.22 -4.43
N ALA A 25 11.35 -1.01 -5.35
CA ALA A 25 9.96 -1.33 -5.10
C ALA A 25 9.77 -2.84 -4.83
N THR A 26 8.92 -3.19 -3.87
CA THR A 26 8.68 -4.58 -3.48
C THR A 26 7.49 -5.14 -4.26
N GLY A 27 7.71 -6.21 -5.03
CA GLY A 27 6.65 -6.90 -5.77
C GLY A 27 5.82 -7.85 -4.92
N SER A 28 4.64 -8.26 -5.42
CA SER A 28 3.84 -9.33 -4.81
C SER A 28 4.35 -10.71 -5.21
N SER A 29 4.17 -11.71 -4.32
CA SER A 29 4.42 -13.11 -4.62
C SER A 29 3.37 -14.02 -3.96
N GLY A 30 3.01 -15.13 -4.63
CA GLY A 30 1.98 -16.07 -4.13
C GLY A 30 0.56 -15.50 -4.14
N VAL A 31 0.31 -14.45 -4.91
CA VAL A 31 -0.98 -13.75 -4.99
C VAL A 31 -1.55 -13.85 -6.41
N THR A 32 -2.84 -14.19 -6.50
CA THR A 32 -3.63 -14.16 -7.74
C THR A 32 -4.88 -13.32 -7.56
N ALA A 33 -5.31 -12.61 -8.61
CA ALA A 33 -6.49 -11.76 -8.56
C ALA A 33 -7.36 -11.91 -9.81
N GLU A 34 -8.67 -11.99 -9.60
CA GLU A 34 -9.70 -11.84 -10.64
C GLU A 34 -10.31 -10.44 -10.48
N THR A 35 -10.40 -9.68 -11.57
CA THR A 35 -10.83 -8.29 -11.54
C THR A 35 -12.07 -8.07 -12.41
N ALA A 36 -13.12 -7.48 -11.82
CA ALA A 36 -14.20 -6.82 -12.54
C ALA A 36 -14.05 -5.31 -12.36
N ARG A 37 -14.12 -4.53 -13.44
CA ARG A 37 -13.94 -3.08 -13.42
C ARG A 37 -14.88 -2.41 -14.40
N GLY A 38 -15.52 -1.31 -14.00
CA GLY A 38 -16.43 -0.56 -14.86
C GLY A 38 -16.77 0.82 -14.32
N PRO A 39 -17.17 1.75 -15.24
CA PRO A 39 -17.55 3.08 -14.85
C PRO A 39 -18.91 3.12 -14.13
N LEU A 40 -19.07 4.10 -13.25
CA LEU A 40 -20.37 4.48 -12.70
C LEU A 40 -21.09 5.32 -13.76
N VAL A 41 -22.06 4.72 -14.48
CA VAL A 41 -22.60 5.28 -15.74
C VAL A 41 -23.79 6.25 -15.57
N ASP A 42 -24.68 6.02 -14.60
CA ASP A 42 -25.95 6.76 -14.56
C ASP A 42 -25.83 8.11 -13.87
N ARG A 43 -25.05 8.18 -12.80
CA ARG A 43 -24.87 9.37 -11.97
C ARG A 43 -23.66 9.25 -11.07
N PRO A 44 -23.10 10.38 -10.60
CA PRO A 44 -22.10 10.38 -9.54
C PRO A 44 -22.63 9.64 -8.30
N LEU A 45 -21.73 8.99 -7.57
CA LEU A 45 -22.07 8.41 -6.29
C LEU A 45 -22.38 9.55 -5.31
N ASP A 46 -23.61 9.64 -4.84
CA ASP A 46 -24.04 10.63 -3.86
C ASP A 46 -25.07 9.99 -2.93
N VAL A 47 -24.56 9.34 -1.91
CA VAL A 47 -25.35 8.65 -0.90
C VAL A 47 -25.06 9.28 0.45
N ASN A 48 -26.10 9.78 1.09
CA ASN A 48 -26.08 10.24 2.47
C ASN A 48 -27.26 9.60 3.19
N TRP A 49 -27.00 8.52 3.90
CA TRP A 49 -28.06 7.73 4.50
C TRP A 49 -27.92 7.64 6.02
N HIS A 50 -29.04 7.76 6.71
CA HIS A 50 -29.14 7.57 8.16
C HIS A 50 -29.99 6.33 8.44
N PHE A 51 -29.43 5.42 9.19
CA PHE A 51 -30.14 4.22 9.63
C PHE A 51 -30.94 4.50 10.90
N ALA A 52 -32.00 3.73 11.13
CA ALA A 52 -32.81 3.83 12.34
C ALA A 52 -31.99 3.55 13.63
N SER A 53 -30.88 2.82 13.51
CA SER A 53 -29.91 2.59 14.59
C SER A 53 -29.11 3.84 15.00
N GLY A 54 -29.21 4.95 14.25
CA GLY A 54 -28.38 6.15 14.42
C GLY A 54 -27.07 6.12 13.62
N SER A 55 -26.71 4.99 13.01
CA SER A 55 -25.55 4.88 12.12
C SER A 55 -25.77 5.71 10.85
N LYS A 56 -24.66 6.15 10.23
CA LYS A 56 -24.68 6.96 9.00
C LYS A 56 -23.72 6.37 7.98
N VAL A 57 -24.06 6.51 6.70
CA VAL A 57 -23.12 6.28 5.60
C VAL A 57 -23.13 7.50 4.68
N LYS A 58 -21.94 7.97 4.29
CA LYS A 58 -21.78 8.99 3.26
C LYS A 58 -20.77 8.49 2.23
N LEU A 59 -21.22 8.39 0.97
CA LEU A 59 -20.41 8.04 -0.18
C LEU A 59 -20.63 9.13 -1.22
N GLN A 60 -19.59 9.84 -1.62
CA GLN A 60 -19.69 10.95 -2.56
C GLN A 60 -18.52 10.91 -3.55
N SER A 61 -18.82 11.02 -4.83
CA SER A 61 -17.83 11.15 -5.89
C SER A 61 -18.07 12.42 -6.71
N GLN A 62 -17.02 12.97 -7.29
CA GLN A 62 -17.07 14.07 -8.25
C GLN A 62 -16.41 13.64 -9.55
N GLY A 63 -17.01 14.01 -10.68
CA GLY A 63 -16.52 13.64 -12.00
C GLY A 63 -16.75 12.17 -12.35
N PRO A 64 -16.23 11.74 -13.51
CA PRO A 64 -16.35 10.37 -13.98
C PRO A 64 -15.52 9.43 -13.11
N MET A 65 -16.17 8.47 -12.46
CA MET A 65 -15.58 7.48 -11.58
C MET A 65 -15.85 6.06 -12.09
N GLU A 66 -14.97 5.16 -11.75
CA GLU A 66 -15.17 3.73 -11.93
C GLU A 66 -14.95 2.98 -10.61
N GLN A 67 -15.60 1.85 -10.53
CA GLN A 67 -15.41 0.88 -9.46
C GLN A 67 -14.65 -0.32 -10.02
N ALA A 68 -13.69 -0.81 -9.27
CA ALA A 68 -13.10 -2.12 -9.50
C ALA A 68 -13.33 -3.01 -8.28
N VAL A 69 -13.62 -4.28 -8.53
CA VAL A 69 -13.73 -5.31 -7.49
C VAL A 69 -12.77 -6.42 -7.85
N GLN A 70 -11.93 -6.79 -6.90
CA GLN A 70 -11.01 -7.91 -7.03
C GLN A 70 -11.34 -8.99 -6.01
N ARG A 71 -11.44 -10.23 -6.49
CA ARG A 71 -11.29 -11.40 -5.65
C ARG A 71 -9.83 -11.82 -5.67
N ILE A 72 -9.17 -11.77 -4.51
CA ILE A 72 -7.74 -12.03 -4.39
C ILE A 72 -7.53 -13.25 -3.51
N VAL A 73 -6.67 -14.17 -3.98
CA VAL A 73 -6.23 -15.33 -3.24
C VAL A 73 -4.73 -15.21 -3.01
N ALA A 74 -4.31 -15.36 -1.76
CA ALA A 74 -2.93 -15.35 -1.33
C ALA A 74 -2.61 -16.65 -0.60
N THR A 75 -1.71 -17.46 -1.15
CA THR A 75 -1.30 -18.73 -0.54
C THR A 75 -0.52 -18.52 0.76
N PRO A 76 -0.37 -19.54 1.64
CA PRO A 76 0.47 -19.44 2.82
C PRO A 76 1.88 -18.90 2.50
N GLY A 77 2.34 -17.89 3.25
CA GLY A 77 3.61 -17.20 3.03
C GLY A 77 3.58 -16.14 1.93
N ALA A 78 2.45 -15.94 1.24
CA ALA A 78 2.33 -14.90 0.21
C ALA A 78 2.49 -13.50 0.77
N THR A 79 3.08 -12.62 -0.04
CA THR A 79 3.19 -11.19 0.25
C THR A 79 2.59 -10.38 -0.90
N PHE A 80 1.89 -9.32 -0.55
CA PHE A 80 1.46 -8.30 -1.51
C PHE A 80 2.59 -7.30 -1.80
N GLY A 81 3.71 -7.32 -1.05
CA GLY A 81 4.75 -6.28 -1.11
C GLY A 81 4.25 -4.94 -0.57
N TRP A 82 5.17 -4.03 -0.33
CA TRP A 82 4.84 -2.64 0.02
C TRP A 82 4.21 -1.96 -1.19
N HIS A 83 3.04 -1.37 -1.00
CA HIS A 83 2.29 -0.73 -2.08
C HIS A 83 1.33 0.33 -1.56
N SER A 84 0.78 1.11 -2.48
CA SER A 84 -0.32 2.04 -2.26
C SER A 84 -1.39 1.87 -3.33
N HIS A 85 -2.50 2.59 -3.19
CA HIS A 85 -3.61 2.59 -4.15
C HIS A 85 -3.92 4.00 -4.62
N PRO A 86 -4.30 4.20 -5.91
CA PRO A 86 -4.61 5.53 -6.47
C PRO A 86 -5.96 6.09 -6.01
N GLY A 87 -6.68 5.38 -5.16
CA GLY A 87 -7.99 5.77 -4.64
C GLY A 87 -8.36 4.98 -3.40
N PRO A 88 -9.44 5.35 -2.71
CA PRO A 88 -9.89 4.65 -1.52
C PRO A 88 -10.23 3.20 -1.84
N THR A 89 -9.83 2.30 -0.94
CA THR A 89 -10.03 0.86 -1.09
C THR A 89 -10.72 0.31 0.15
N ILE A 90 -11.72 -0.54 -0.06
CA ILE A 90 -12.38 -1.30 1.02
C ILE A 90 -12.06 -2.77 0.80
N VAL A 91 -11.51 -3.41 1.83
CA VAL A 91 -11.13 -4.83 1.81
C VAL A 91 -11.98 -5.60 2.79
N THR A 92 -12.52 -6.73 2.35
CA THR A 92 -13.25 -7.68 3.20
C THR A 92 -12.57 -9.04 3.16
N VAL A 93 -12.24 -9.60 4.32
CA VAL A 93 -11.64 -10.93 4.43
C VAL A 93 -12.74 -11.98 4.36
N LEU A 94 -12.67 -12.86 3.37
CA LEU A 94 -13.61 -13.99 3.21
C LEU A 94 -13.15 -15.23 3.97
N SER A 95 -11.85 -15.54 3.91
CA SER A 95 -11.24 -16.68 4.63
C SER A 95 -9.77 -16.41 4.94
N GLY A 96 -9.23 -17.10 5.94
CA GLY A 96 -7.88 -16.93 6.42
C GLY A 96 -7.71 -15.70 7.31
N THR A 97 -6.47 -15.24 7.43
CA THR A 97 -6.09 -14.04 8.20
C THR A 97 -5.14 -13.20 7.37
N LEU A 98 -5.46 -11.94 7.20
CA LEU A 98 -4.61 -10.95 6.56
C LEU A 98 -3.78 -10.24 7.64
N SER A 99 -2.46 -10.34 7.55
CA SER A 99 -1.52 -9.55 8.34
C SER A 99 -1.23 -8.24 7.61
N PHE A 100 -1.46 -7.11 8.27
CA PHE A 100 -1.37 -5.77 7.70
C PHE A 100 -0.38 -4.92 8.48
N TYR A 101 0.40 -4.12 7.75
CA TYR A 101 1.43 -3.25 8.30
C TYR A 101 1.36 -1.88 7.62
N HIS A 102 1.28 -0.81 8.41
CA HIS A 102 1.39 0.56 7.91
C HIS A 102 2.86 0.97 7.76
N ALA A 103 3.18 1.78 6.76
CA ALA A 103 4.56 2.25 6.57
C ALA A 103 5.05 3.11 7.73
N GLU A 104 4.16 3.86 8.39
CA GLU A 104 4.47 4.74 9.52
C GLU A 104 4.85 3.98 10.79
N ASP A 105 4.31 2.75 10.96
CA ASP A 105 4.60 1.84 12.08
C ASP A 105 4.71 0.41 11.58
N CYS A 106 5.71 0.16 10.75
CA CYS A 106 5.88 -1.10 10.03
C CYS A 106 6.23 -2.31 10.91
N THR A 107 6.54 -2.09 12.18
CA THR A 107 6.80 -3.16 13.14
C THR A 107 5.52 -3.62 13.85
N HIS A 108 4.46 -2.83 13.77
CA HIS A 108 3.17 -3.16 14.38
C HIS A 108 2.25 -3.88 13.37
N ARG A 109 1.97 -5.15 13.67
CA ARG A 109 1.08 -5.98 12.86
C ARG A 109 -0.36 -5.86 13.32
N ILE A 110 -1.25 -5.59 12.37
CA ILE A 110 -2.69 -5.67 12.55
C ILE A 110 -3.20 -6.93 11.83
N ASN A 111 -4.04 -7.72 12.46
CA ASN A 111 -4.63 -8.90 11.84
C ASN A 111 -6.12 -8.68 11.57
N TYR A 112 -6.52 -8.93 10.32
CA TYR A 112 -7.93 -8.99 9.91
C TYR A 112 -8.30 -10.44 9.60
N THR A 113 -9.35 -10.95 10.26
CA THR A 113 -9.84 -12.32 10.11
C THR A 113 -11.11 -12.37 9.27
N ALA A 114 -11.52 -13.58 8.88
CA ALA A 114 -12.75 -13.80 8.12
C ALA A 114 -13.96 -13.07 8.72
N GLY A 115 -14.73 -12.37 7.89
CA GLY A 115 -15.88 -11.55 8.27
C GLY A 115 -15.53 -10.11 8.64
N GLN A 116 -14.25 -9.74 8.74
CA GLN A 116 -13.83 -8.36 9.00
C GLN A 116 -13.55 -7.59 7.72
N SER A 117 -13.79 -6.28 7.80
CA SER A 117 -13.48 -5.33 6.71
C SER A 117 -12.70 -4.15 7.25
N PHE A 118 -11.87 -3.56 6.38
CA PHE A 118 -11.13 -2.34 6.66
C PHE A 118 -11.02 -1.49 5.39
N SER A 119 -10.60 -0.25 5.54
CA SER A 119 -10.39 0.67 4.43
C SER A 119 -8.95 1.19 4.43
N ASN A 120 -8.39 1.38 3.22
CA ASN A 120 -7.14 2.08 3.00
C ASN A 120 -7.43 3.44 2.38
N LEU A 121 -6.70 4.45 2.80
CA LEU A 121 -6.74 5.78 2.20
C LEU A 121 -5.99 5.79 0.85
N PRO A 122 -6.32 6.73 -0.05
CA PRO A 122 -5.51 6.95 -1.23
C PRO A 122 -4.05 7.22 -0.84
N ASP A 123 -3.11 6.66 -1.62
CA ASP A 123 -1.65 6.82 -1.48
C ASP A 123 -1.05 6.33 -0.14
N GLU A 124 -1.85 5.77 0.75
CA GLU A 124 -1.37 5.16 2.00
C GLU A 124 -0.48 3.95 1.68
N ILE A 125 0.80 4.03 2.12
CA ILE A 125 1.76 2.94 1.89
C ILE A 125 1.58 1.88 2.97
N HIS A 126 1.39 0.63 2.54
CA HIS A 126 1.18 -0.51 3.44
C HIS A 126 1.69 -1.81 2.83
N LEU A 127 1.82 -2.81 3.69
CA LEU A 127 2.13 -4.20 3.34
C LEU A 127 1.00 -5.09 3.85
N ALA A 128 0.54 -6.01 3.00
CA ALA A 128 -0.34 -7.11 3.38
C ALA A 128 0.34 -8.45 3.12
N ARG A 129 0.11 -9.43 4.01
CA ARG A 129 0.69 -10.78 3.92
C ARG A 129 -0.30 -11.84 4.37
N ASN A 130 -0.13 -13.05 3.86
CA ASN A 130 -0.69 -14.26 4.45
C ASN A 130 0.39 -14.97 5.28
N GLU A 131 0.41 -14.71 6.57
CA GLU A 131 1.33 -15.35 7.53
C GLU A 131 0.70 -16.58 8.20
N GLY A 132 -0.49 -16.97 7.74
CA GLY A 132 -1.20 -18.17 8.18
C GLY A 132 -0.77 -19.43 7.42
N THR A 133 -1.50 -20.53 7.71
CA THR A 133 -1.23 -21.85 7.13
C THR A 133 -2.29 -22.29 6.10
N VAL A 134 -3.29 -21.46 5.85
CA VAL A 134 -4.36 -21.69 4.86
C VAL A 134 -4.42 -20.48 3.91
N ASP A 135 -5.08 -20.66 2.77
CA ASP A 135 -5.28 -19.58 1.83
C ASP A 135 -6.05 -18.42 2.46
N LEU A 136 -5.52 -17.22 2.27
CA LEU A 136 -6.21 -15.96 2.51
C LEU A 136 -7.02 -15.62 1.26
N VAL A 137 -8.30 -15.38 1.42
CA VAL A 137 -9.17 -14.88 0.34
C VAL A 137 -9.79 -13.57 0.78
N VAL A 138 -9.64 -12.54 -0.06
CA VAL A 138 -10.23 -11.23 0.19
C VAL A 138 -10.98 -10.72 -1.03
N TYR A 139 -11.97 -9.86 -0.79
CA TYR A 139 -12.53 -8.96 -1.79
C TYR A 139 -12.03 -7.55 -1.52
N ALA A 140 -11.43 -6.93 -2.54
CA ALA A 140 -10.99 -5.54 -2.50
C ALA A 140 -11.83 -4.71 -3.49
N THR A 141 -12.44 -3.65 -3.01
CA THR A 141 -13.25 -2.72 -3.81
C THR A 141 -12.54 -1.38 -3.87
N TYR A 142 -12.30 -0.88 -5.07
CA TYR A 142 -11.60 0.36 -5.37
C TYR A 142 -12.55 1.37 -6.01
N PHE A 143 -12.40 2.63 -5.66
CA PHE A 143 -13.08 3.76 -6.31
C PHE A 143 -12.02 4.71 -6.86
N VAL A 144 -11.96 4.83 -8.18
CA VAL A 144 -10.91 5.60 -8.87
C VAL A 144 -11.50 6.40 -10.03
N PRO A 145 -10.88 7.51 -10.48
CA PRO A 145 -11.28 8.19 -11.70
C PRO A 145 -11.23 7.26 -12.93
N VAL A 146 -12.15 7.44 -13.87
CA VAL A 146 -12.15 6.70 -15.14
C VAL A 146 -10.81 6.91 -15.84
N GLY A 147 -10.21 5.81 -16.32
CA GLY A 147 -8.92 5.83 -17.00
C GLY A 147 -7.71 5.79 -16.05
N THR A 148 -7.91 5.65 -14.74
CA THR A 148 -6.82 5.35 -13.81
C THR A 148 -6.09 4.08 -14.25
N GLY A 149 -4.76 4.09 -14.23
CA GLY A 149 -3.90 2.96 -14.58
C GLY A 149 -4.02 1.79 -13.59
N PRO A 150 -2.93 1.22 -13.13
CA PRO A 150 -2.97 0.10 -12.19
C PRO A 150 -3.61 0.50 -10.86
N LEU A 151 -4.39 -0.44 -10.26
CA LEU A 151 -5.03 -0.26 -8.96
C LEU A 151 -4.05 -0.41 -7.79
N ARG A 152 -2.84 -0.86 -8.07
CA ARG A 152 -1.74 -1.04 -7.14
C ARG A 152 -0.49 -0.35 -7.68
N ILE A 153 0.19 0.39 -6.80
CA ILE A 153 1.43 1.10 -7.09
C ILE A 153 2.50 0.55 -6.15
N ASP A 154 3.47 -0.17 -6.70
CA ASP A 154 4.56 -0.75 -5.92
C ASP A 154 5.41 0.32 -5.27
N GLN A 155 5.73 0.10 -3.99
CA GLN A 155 6.51 1.02 -3.17
C GLN A 155 7.76 0.34 -2.62
N PRO A 156 8.82 1.09 -2.32
CA PRO A 156 9.95 0.55 -1.58
C PRO A 156 9.56 0.25 -0.13
N SER A 157 10.30 -0.66 0.51
CA SER A 157 10.16 -0.86 1.95
C SER A 157 10.50 0.43 2.71
N PRO A 158 9.71 0.81 3.73
CA PRO A 158 9.96 2.03 4.51
C PRO A 158 11.26 2.04 5.30
N GLY A 159 11.82 0.87 5.61
CA GLY A 159 13.05 0.75 6.37
C GLY A 159 13.58 -0.67 6.45
N ALA A 160 14.82 -0.82 6.94
CA ALA A 160 15.48 -2.12 7.06
C ALA A 160 14.82 -3.04 8.12
N ASP A 161 14.19 -2.46 9.13
CA ASP A 161 13.52 -3.18 10.21
C ASP A 161 12.07 -3.56 9.86
N CYS A 162 11.58 -3.10 8.72
CA CYS A 162 10.25 -3.42 8.23
C CYS A 162 10.18 -4.82 7.60
N PRO A 163 9.08 -5.57 7.73
CA PRO A 163 8.92 -6.85 7.04
C PRO A 163 8.99 -6.66 5.52
N GLN A 164 9.56 -7.70 4.84
CA GLN A 164 9.75 -7.70 3.38
C GLN A 164 8.72 -8.59 2.69
#